data_dbe5d697645a7fabb936abe12276e82b
#
_entry.id   dbe5d697645a7fabb936abe12276e82b
#
_cell.length_a   1.000
_cell.length_b   1.000
_cell.length_c   1.000
_cell.angle_alpha   90.00
_cell.angle_beta   90.00
_cell.angle_gamma   90.00
#
_symmetry.space_group_name_H-M   'P 1'
#
loop_
_entity.id
_entity.type
_entity.pdbx_description
1 polymer ?
#
loop_
_entity_poly.entity_id
_entity_poly.type
_entity_poly.pdbx_seq_one_letter_code
_entity_poly.pdbx_strand_id
1 'polypeptide(L)' 'MAMTAEERGRAAEDAVAALRAELARLGLTLPSLRVDPLTMAAEAPYPLVELGRCNLDTAMRLVAVLRGAAK' A
#
# COMPACT_ATOMS: atom_id res chain seq x y z
N MET A 1 -0.60 -16.17 16.92
CA MET A 1 -2.04 -16.00 17.04
C MET A 1 -2.63 -15.49 15.73
N ALA A 2 -3.77 -16.07 15.36
CA ALA A 2 -4.44 -15.63 14.15
C ALA A 2 -5.17 -14.30 14.39
N MET A 3 -5.07 -13.39 13.47
CA MET A 3 -5.82 -12.13 13.52
C MET A 3 -7.27 -12.39 13.11
N THR A 4 -8.18 -11.63 13.70
CA THR A 4 -9.57 -11.64 13.25
C THR A 4 -9.68 -10.91 11.90
N ALA A 5 -10.80 -11.08 11.21
CA ALA A 5 -11.05 -10.35 9.96
C ALA A 5 -11.00 -8.84 10.17
N GLU A 6 -11.56 -8.37 11.29
CA GLU A 6 -11.54 -6.95 11.64
C GLU A 6 -10.12 -6.44 11.86
N GLU A 7 -9.29 -7.20 12.57
CA GLU A 7 -7.90 -6.84 12.80
C GLU A 7 -7.10 -6.81 11.50
N ARG A 8 -7.33 -7.76 10.61
CA ARG A 8 -6.68 -7.77 9.29
C ARG A 8 -7.07 -6.57 8.45
N GLY A 9 -8.35 -6.19 8.49
CA GLY A 9 -8.83 -5.00 7.79
C GLY A 9 -8.16 -3.74 8.30
N ARG A 10 -8.03 -3.61 9.60
CA ARG A 10 -7.35 -2.46 10.22
C ARG A 10 -5.86 -2.45 9.86
N ALA A 11 -5.22 -3.61 9.89
CA ALA A 11 -3.81 -3.73 9.50
C ALA A 11 -3.59 -3.30 8.05
N ALA A 12 -4.52 -3.66 7.15
CA ALA A 12 -4.45 -3.25 5.75
C ALA A 12 -4.58 -1.73 5.61
N GLU A 13 -5.50 -1.11 6.32
CA GLU A 13 -5.67 0.34 6.31
C GLU A 13 -4.44 1.05 6.88
N ASP A 14 -3.88 0.52 7.97
CA ASP A 14 -2.66 1.06 8.57
C ASP A 14 -1.48 0.95 7.60
N ALA A 15 -1.38 -0.16 6.87
CA ALA A 15 -0.34 -0.35 5.87
C ALA A 15 -0.45 0.68 4.74
N VAL A 16 -1.67 0.94 4.26
CA VAL A 16 -1.90 1.95 3.22
C VAL A 16 -1.50 3.34 3.74
N ALA A 17 -1.88 3.68 4.96
CA ALA A 17 -1.52 4.97 5.55
C ALA A 17 0.00 5.11 5.70
N ALA A 18 0.67 4.05 6.14
CA ALA A 18 2.13 4.05 6.28
C ALA A 18 2.82 4.20 4.93
N LEU A 19 2.33 3.49 3.90
CA LEU A 19 2.87 3.62 2.55
C LEU A 19 2.73 5.04 2.02
N ARG A 20 1.56 5.65 2.20
CA ARG A 20 1.35 7.04 1.78
C ARG A 20 2.33 7.99 2.46
N ALA A 21 2.51 7.82 3.77
CA ALA A 21 3.40 8.68 4.53
C ALA A 21 4.85 8.54 4.08
N GLU A 22 5.32 7.30 3.90
CA GLU A 22 6.70 7.08 3.47
C GLU A 22 6.95 7.55 2.05
N LEU A 23 6.00 7.31 1.14
CA LEU A 23 6.10 7.79 -0.23
C LEU A 23 6.13 9.33 -0.27
N ALA A 24 5.28 9.97 0.52
CA ALA A 24 5.23 11.43 0.58
C ALA A 24 6.55 12.03 1.04
N ARG A 25 7.23 11.39 1.99
CA ARG A 25 8.55 11.84 2.44
C ARG A 25 9.58 11.83 1.31
N LEU A 26 9.38 10.99 0.33
CA LEU A 26 10.28 10.85 -0.81
C LEU A 26 9.78 11.60 -2.05
N GLY A 27 8.73 12.38 -1.87
CA GLY A 27 8.15 13.15 -2.97
C GLY A 27 7.37 12.31 -3.98
N LEU A 28 6.92 11.13 -3.57
CA LEU A 28 6.19 10.21 -4.45
C LEU A 28 4.72 10.13 -4.05
N THR A 29 3.87 9.93 -5.05
CA THR A 29 2.44 9.71 -4.85
C THR A 29 1.96 8.57 -5.73
N LEU A 30 1.28 7.60 -5.11
CA LEU A 30 0.55 6.58 -5.85
C LEU A 30 -0.94 6.95 -5.74
N PRO A 31 -1.52 7.55 -6.79
CA PRO A 31 -2.86 8.17 -6.68
C PRO A 31 -3.99 7.17 -6.41
N SER A 32 -3.80 5.91 -6.78
CA SER A 32 -4.84 4.89 -6.61
C SER A 32 -4.56 3.96 -5.43
N LEU A 33 -3.59 4.27 -4.60
CA LEU A 33 -3.23 3.44 -3.44
C LEU A 33 -4.39 3.37 -2.47
N ARG A 34 -4.88 2.15 -2.19
CA ARG A 34 -6.00 1.93 -1.27
C ARG A 34 -6.08 0.47 -0.86
N VAL A 35 -6.89 0.19 0.16
CA VAL A 35 -7.30 -1.18 0.43
C VAL A 35 -8.37 -1.56 -0.60
N ASP A 36 -8.28 -2.78 -1.14
CA ASP A 36 -9.26 -3.25 -2.11
C ASP A 36 -10.63 -3.39 -1.43
N PRO A 37 -11.64 -2.60 -1.86
CA PRO A 37 -12.94 -2.61 -1.21
C PRO A 37 -13.68 -3.95 -1.33
N LEU A 38 -13.44 -4.70 -2.38
CA LEU A 38 -14.10 -5.99 -2.57
C LEU A 38 -13.62 -7.03 -1.57
N THR A 39 -12.33 -7.10 -1.32
CA THR A 39 -11.78 -8.05 -0.35
C THR A 39 -12.10 -7.64 1.08
N MET A 40 -12.20 -6.35 1.35
CA MET A 40 -12.66 -5.86 2.65
C MET A 40 -14.12 -6.23 2.90
N ALA A 41 -14.99 -5.97 1.92
CA ALA A 41 -16.42 -6.23 2.02
C ALA A 41 -16.73 -7.71 2.09
N ALA A 42 -15.96 -8.55 1.44
CA ALA A 42 -16.15 -10.00 1.41
C ALA A 42 -15.64 -10.70 2.67
N GLU A 43 -15.09 -9.96 3.61
CA GLU A 43 -14.45 -10.52 4.81
C GLU A 43 -13.40 -11.57 4.46
N ALA A 44 -12.70 -11.34 3.35
CA ALA A 44 -11.64 -12.23 2.91
C ALA A 44 -10.60 -12.40 4.01
N PRO A 45 -10.01 -13.61 4.15
CA PRO A 45 -9.00 -13.82 5.19
C PRO A 45 -7.80 -12.87 5.08
N TYR A 46 -7.51 -12.42 3.87
CA TYR A 46 -6.40 -11.50 3.62
C TYR A 46 -6.87 -10.38 2.69
N PRO A 47 -7.27 -9.23 3.25
CA PRO A 47 -7.62 -8.08 2.40
C PRO A 47 -6.43 -7.67 1.54
N LEU A 48 -6.69 -7.36 0.29
CA LEU A 48 -5.64 -6.96 -0.64
C LEU A 48 -5.41 -5.45 -0.56
N VAL A 49 -4.17 -5.06 -0.71
CA VAL A 49 -3.81 -3.65 -0.89
C VAL A 49 -3.60 -3.42 -2.38
N GLU A 50 -4.32 -2.45 -2.92
CA GLU A 50 -4.21 -2.07 -4.31
C GLU A 50 -3.24 -0.92 -4.44
N LEU A 51 -2.08 -1.18 -5.07
CA LEU A 51 -1.08 -0.13 -5.29
C LEU A 51 -1.50 0.81 -6.41
N GLY A 52 -2.24 0.28 -7.38
CA GLY A 52 -2.80 1.07 -8.46
C GLY A 52 -1.80 1.39 -9.55
N ARG A 53 -2.16 2.37 -10.37
CA ARG A 53 -1.37 2.82 -11.51
C ARG A 53 -0.58 4.07 -11.15
N CYS A 54 0.57 4.22 -11.77
CA CYS A 54 1.31 5.46 -11.71
C CYS A 54 1.94 5.74 -13.07
N ASN A 55 2.37 6.98 -13.30
CA ASN A 55 3.04 7.32 -14.54
C ASN A 55 4.49 6.79 -14.55
N LEU A 56 5.11 6.84 -15.72
CA LEU A 56 6.47 6.32 -15.87
C LEU A 56 7.47 7.05 -14.97
N ASP A 57 7.35 8.36 -14.84
CA ASP A 57 8.26 9.15 -14.01
C ASP A 57 8.21 8.67 -12.55
N THR A 58 7.02 8.47 -12.01
CA THR A 58 6.84 7.96 -10.65
C THR A 58 7.43 6.56 -10.52
N ALA A 59 7.22 5.70 -11.52
CA ALA A 59 7.77 4.35 -11.49
C ALA A 59 9.31 4.37 -11.48
N MET A 60 9.92 5.24 -12.27
CA MET A 60 11.37 5.37 -12.31
C MET A 60 11.93 5.89 -10.99
N ARG A 61 11.27 6.85 -10.37
CA ARG A 61 11.65 7.36 -9.05
C ARG A 61 11.53 6.28 -7.99
N LEU A 62 10.48 5.48 -8.06
CA LEU A 62 10.28 4.37 -7.13
C LEU A 62 11.42 3.35 -7.25
N VAL A 63 11.86 3.04 -8.46
CA VAL A 63 13.02 2.15 -8.67
C VAL A 63 14.26 2.72 -7.96
N ALA A 64 14.52 4.01 -8.12
CA ALA A 64 15.68 4.65 -7.50
C ALA A 64 15.62 4.59 -5.97
N VAL A 65 14.44 4.83 -5.40
CA VAL A 65 14.21 4.77 -3.95
C VAL A 65 14.43 3.36 -3.42
N LEU A 66 13.89 2.36 -4.11
CA LEU A 66 14.02 0.96 -3.70
C LEU A 66 15.47 0.49 -3.76
N ARG A 67 16.22 0.91 -4.77
CA ARG A 67 17.65 0.60 -4.88
C ARG A 67 18.43 1.19 -3.71
N GLY A 68 18.11 2.41 -3.32
CA GLY A 68 18.72 3.04 -2.16
C GLY A 68 18.40 2.29 -0.86
N ALA A 69 17.17 1.84 -0.71
CA ALA A 69 16.73 1.13 0.49
C ALA A 69 17.33 -0.28 0.60
N ALA A 70 17.75 -0.87 -0.51
CA ALA A 70 18.32 -2.22 -0.53
C ALA A 70 19.76 -2.30 -0.08
N LYS A 71 20.41 -1.20 0.20
CA LYS A 71 21.81 -1.17 0.66
C LYS A 71 21.94 -1.58 2.11
#